data_ca3ce83dcacfdb498f2c3373cd68dc8d
#
_entry.id   ca3ce83dcacfdb498f2c3373cd68dc8d
#
_cell.length_a   1.000
_cell.length_b   1.000
_cell.length_c   1.000
_cell.angle_alpha   90.00
_cell.angle_beta   90.00
_cell.angle_gamma   90.00
#
_symmetry.space_group_name_H-M   'P 1'
#
loop_
_entity.id
_entity.type
_entity.pdbx_description
1 polymer ?
#
loop_
_entity_poly.entity_id
_entity_poly.type
_entity_poly.pdbx_seq_one_letter_code
_entity_poly.pdbx_strand_id
1 'polypeptide(L)'
;MFHEYKLKHATLHYEEESHCYKVNGKIVPSVTGLANLLPKGFHLLRWMIDTPMDKYAELIELHLEKGKQISSLDLRKFKKLAKSENDRIKETAGDIGTDVHELYQKWKLRKPFIEPKDEVIKPMFDKLKKFDKALGIKPLFIEKKIYSKKYNYAGTLDLICTTKKSKELTLIDWKTSKAIYDNYIYQTLAYKFAFEEETGEAIKSMKIIRIPKGEEKIEIKDVKWDKTHFDTFLGLVHQWNSNELLKKEDKSITTYPKEKKNDATKK
;
A
#
# COMPACT_ATOMS: atom_id res chain seq x y z
N MET A 1 -8.00 -15.58 -6.18
CA MET A 1 -7.34 -16.92 -6.13
C MET A 1 -5.97 -16.78 -5.45
N PHE A 2 -5.58 -17.72 -4.56
CA PHE A 2 -4.26 -17.68 -3.93
C PHE A 2 -3.18 -18.31 -4.84
N HIS A 3 -2.09 -17.57 -5.04
CA HIS A 3 -0.88 -18.07 -5.69
C HIS A 3 0.11 -18.58 -4.65
N GLU A 4 0.72 -19.73 -4.91
CA GLU A 4 1.68 -20.38 -4.01
C GLU A 4 3.11 -19.94 -4.33
N TYR A 5 3.87 -19.58 -3.30
CA TYR A 5 5.29 -19.22 -3.37
C TYR A 5 6.09 -20.06 -2.38
N LYS A 6 6.99 -20.89 -2.88
CA LYS A 6 7.92 -21.67 -2.05
C LYS A 6 9.08 -20.76 -1.63
N LEU A 7 9.12 -20.41 -0.36
CA LEU A 7 10.20 -19.64 0.25
C LEU A 7 11.09 -20.56 1.09
N LYS A 8 12.27 -20.09 1.50
CA LYS A 8 13.23 -20.89 2.29
C LYS A 8 12.63 -21.44 3.59
N HIS A 9 11.79 -20.67 4.24
CA HIS A 9 11.29 -20.99 5.58
C HIS A 9 9.81 -21.36 5.63
N ALA A 10 9.06 -21.16 4.55
CA ALA A 10 7.61 -21.42 4.50
C ALA A 10 7.08 -21.46 3.07
N THR A 11 5.90 -22.08 2.92
CA THR A 11 5.07 -21.88 1.73
C THR A 11 4.15 -20.70 1.99
N LEU A 12 4.29 -19.66 1.19
CA LEU A 12 3.50 -18.43 1.25
C LEU A 12 2.40 -18.50 0.20
N HIS A 13 1.17 -18.23 0.60
CA HIS A 13 0.04 -18.07 -0.31
C HIS A 13 -0.33 -16.58 -0.36
N TYR A 14 -0.46 -16.03 -1.56
CA TYR A 14 -0.80 -14.63 -1.80
C TYR A 14 -2.01 -14.51 -2.72
N GLU A 15 -2.96 -13.65 -2.36
CA GLU A 15 -4.13 -13.32 -3.15
C GLU A 15 -4.05 -11.87 -3.62
N GLU A 16 -4.05 -11.69 -4.95
CA GLU A 16 -3.84 -10.36 -5.56
C GLU A 16 -4.97 -9.38 -5.25
N GLU A 17 -6.24 -9.80 -5.36
CA GLU A 17 -7.40 -8.93 -5.16
C GLU A 17 -7.47 -8.33 -3.75
N SER A 18 -7.17 -9.14 -2.73
CA SER A 18 -7.22 -8.71 -1.32
C SER A 18 -5.88 -8.29 -0.74
N HIS A 19 -4.78 -8.46 -1.51
CA HIS A 19 -3.40 -8.31 -1.04
C HIS A 19 -3.12 -9.10 0.26
N CYS A 20 -3.77 -10.25 0.41
CA CYS A 20 -3.72 -11.09 1.59
C CYS A 20 -2.61 -12.14 1.49
N TYR A 21 -1.83 -12.28 2.56
CA TYR A 21 -0.81 -13.29 2.70
C TYR A 21 -1.22 -14.34 3.72
N LYS A 22 -1.00 -15.63 3.41
CA LYS A 22 -1.22 -16.75 4.32
C LYS A 22 0.01 -17.63 4.40
N VAL A 23 0.34 -18.09 5.61
CA VAL A 23 1.36 -19.09 5.89
C VAL A 23 0.73 -20.17 6.76
N ASN A 24 0.86 -21.43 6.38
CA ASN A 24 0.22 -22.55 7.06
C ASN A 24 -1.29 -22.36 7.29
N GLY A 25 -1.99 -21.81 6.29
CA GLY A 25 -3.43 -21.54 6.32
C GLY A 25 -3.85 -20.35 7.18
N LYS A 26 -2.93 -19.68 7.91
CA LYS A 26 -3.21 -18.50 8.75
C LYS A 26 -2.81 -17.22 8.04
N ILE A 27 -3.65 -16.19 8.16
CA ILE A 27 -3.33 -14.85 7.67
C ILE A 27 -2.15 -14.30 8.45
N VAL A 28 -1.18 -13.74 7.73
CA VAL A 28 -0.05 -12.98 8.28
C VAL A 28 -0.14 -11.53 7.83
N PRO A 29 0.28 -10.56 8.67
CA PRO A 29 0.18 -9.15 8.31
C PRO A 29 1.13 -8.81 7.17
N SER A 30 0.68 -7.92 6.28
CA SER A 30 1.51 -7.39 5.22
C SER A 30 2.35 -6.21 5.69
N VAL A 31 3.57 -6.08 5.17
CA VAL A 31 4.46 -4.94 5.44
C VAL A 31 3.75 -3.62 5.17
N THR A 32 3.09 -3.48 4.02
CA THR A 32 2.34 -2.26 3.66
C THR A 32 1.16 -2.01 4.60
N GLY A 33 0.41 -3.07 4.95
CA GLY A 33 -0.71 -2.97 5.90
C GLY A 33 -0.25 -2.50 7.27
N LEU A 34 0.85 -3.06 7.78
CA LEU A 34 1.46 -2.65 9.04
C LEU A 34 1.94 -1.19 9.01
N ALA A 35 2.70 -0.79 7.98
CA ALA A 35 3.18 0.58 7.83
C ALA A 35 2.03 1.61 7.73
N ASN A 36 0.86 1.21 7.26
CA ASN A 36 -0.35 2.05 7.20
C ASN A 36 -1.06 2.21 8.55
N LEU A 37 -0.69 1.46 9.60
CA LEU A 37 -1.17 1.66 10.98
C LEU A 37 -0.52 2.89 11.65
N LEU A 38 0.59 3.39 11.12
CA LEU A 38 1.20 4.61 11.64
C LEU A 38 0.23 5.78 11.63
N PRO A 39 0.29 6.66 12.65
CA PRO A 39 -0.55 7.84 12.71
C PRO A 39 -0.42 8.67 11.44
N LYS A 40 -1.55 9.03 10.85
CA LYS A 40 -1.59 9.90 9.69
C LYS A 40 -1.37 11.33 10.14
N GLY A 41 -0.47 12.04 9.46
CA GLY A 41 -0.22 13.44 9.76
C GLY A 41 -1.48 14.31 9.61
N PHE A 42 -1.51 15.44 10.33
CA PHE A 42 -2.65 16.38 10.35
C PHE A 42 -3.12 16.80 8.95
N HIS A 43 -2.19 16.99 8.00
CA HIS A 43 -2.52 17.33 6.62
C HIS A 43 -3.37 16.26 5.91
N LEU A 44 -3.12 14.98 6.18
CA LEU A 44 -3.92 13.90 5.60
C LEU A 44 -5.31 13.84 6.23
N LEU A 45 -5.41 14.06 7.55
CA LEU A 45 -6.71 14.14 8.23
C LEU A 45 -7.53 15.32 7.68
N ARG A 46 -6.90 16.47 7.49
CA ARG A 46 -7.54 17.65 6.88
C ARG A 46 -8.02 17.33 5.47
N TRP A 47 -7.17 16.77 4.63
CA TRP A 47 -7.55 16.34 3.28
C TRP A 47 -8.75 15.37 3.29
N MET A 48 -8.80 14.44 4.26
CA MET A 48 -9.92 13.50 4.39
C MET A 48 -11.25 14.18 4.73
N ILE A 49 -11.20 15.35 5.36
CA ILE A 49 -12.39 16.15 5.71
C ILE A 49 -12.73 17.10 4.56
N ASP A 50 -11.75 17.86 4.07
CA ASP A 50 -11.96 18.93 3.10
C ASP A 50 -12.42 18.38 1.73
N THR A 51 -11.81 17.31 1.23
CA THR A 51 -12.14 16.73 -0.09
C THR A 51 -13.62 16.37 -0.27
N PRO A 52 -14.30 15.68 0.66
CA PRO A 52 -15.75 15.45 0.54
C PRO A 52 -16.58 16.74 0.66
N MET A 53 -16.12 17.72 1.44
CA MET A 53 -16.82 18.99 1.59
C MET A 53 -16.74 19.81 0.30
N ASP A 54 -15.55 19.91 -0.29
CA ASP A 54 -15.33 20.59 -1.57
C ASP A 54 -16.16 19.93 -2.69
N LYS A 55 -16.17 18.59 -2.74
CA LYS A 55 -17.00 17.86 -3.72
C LYS A 55 -18.48 18.07 -3.51
N TYR A 56 -18.93 18.18 -2.28
CA TYR A 56 -20.35 18.48 -1.98
C TYR A 56 -20.72 19.88 -2.45
N ALA A 57 -19.88 20.89 -2.21
CA ALA A 57 -20.07 22.26 -2.68
C ALA A 57 -20.09 22.31 -4.22
N GLU A 58 -19.12 21.70 -4.89
CA GLU A 58 -19.07 21.58 -6.36
C GLU A 58 -20.37 21.02 -6.95
N LEU A 59 -20.90 19.94 -6.37
CA LEU A 59 -22.13 19.31 -6.86
C LEU A 59 -23.35 20.24 -6.70
N ILE A 60 -23.40 21.05 -5.64
CA ILE A 60 -24.44 22.06 -5.43
C ILE A 60 -24.32 23.15 -6.50
N GLU A 61 -23.13 23.72 -6.69
CA GLU A 61 -22.85 24.77 -7.67
C GLU A 61 -23.24 24.32 -9.08
N LEU A 62 -22.77 23.15 -9.52
CA LEU A 62 -23.10 22.59 -10.83
C LEU A 62 -24.62 22.35 -11.03
N HIS A 63 -25.37 22.11 -9.96
CA HIS A 63 -26.82 21.94 -10.03
C HIS A 63 -27.53 23.28 -10.21
N LEU A 64 -27.07 24.30 -9.46
CA LEU A 64 -27.61 25.65 -9.54
C LEU A 64 -27.32 26.33 -10.89
N GLU A 65 -26.10 26.15 -11.43
CA GLU A 65 -25.70 26.66 -12.76
C GLU A 65 -26.62 26.15 -13.88
N LYS A 66 -27.21 24.95 -13.71
CA LYS A 66 -28.22 24.39 -14.65
C LYS A 66 -29.62 24.98 -14.46
N GLY A 67 -29.79 25.99 -13.63
CA GLY A 67 -31.07 26.64 -13.34
C GLY A 67 -32.06 25.76 -12.58
N LYS A 68 -31.60 24.72 -11.89
CA LYS A 68 -32.47 23.77 -11.18
C LYS A 68 -32.59 24.13 -9.70
N GLN A 69 -33.79 23.99 -9.15
CA GLN A 69 -34.02 24.06 -7.72
C GLN A 69 -33.48 22.80 -7.03
N ILE A 70 -32.85 22.96 -5.87
CA ILE A 70 -32.28 21.87 -5.11
C ILE A 70 -33.35 21.29 -4.18
N SER A 71 -33.68 20.02 -4.36
CA SER A 71 -34.54 19.27 -3.44
C SER A 71 -33.76 18.62 -2.31
N SER A 72 -34.45 18.22 -1.24
CA SER A 72 -33.85 17.42 -0.18
C SER A 72 -33.30 16.06 -0.67
N LEU A 73 -33.87 15.52 -1.74
CA LEU A 73 -33.38 14.30 -2.37
C LEU A 73 -32.04 14.53 -3.08
N ASP A 74 -31.87 15.68 -3.76
CA ASP A 74 -30.63 16.04 -4.43
C ASP A 74 -29.50 16.20 -3.40
N LEU A 75 -29.76 16.89 -2.30
CA LEU A 75 -28.79 17.04 -1.21
C LEU A 75 -28.33 15.68 -0.64
N ARG A 76 -29.25 14.71 -0.48
CA ARG A 76 -28.87 13.34 -0.04
C ARG A 76 -28.00 12.63 -1.08
N LYS A 77 -28.31 12.75 -2.37
CA LYS A 77 -27.50 12.19 -3.46
C LYS A 77 -26.11 12.81 -3.49
N PHE A 78 -25.99 14.14 -3.40
CA PHE A 78 -24.73 14.86 -3.38
C PHE A 78 -23.88 14.44 -2.19
N LYS A 79 -24.47 14.34 -1.00
CA LYS A 79 -23.77 13.86 0.21
C LYS A 79 -23.24 12.44 0.03
N LYS A 80 -23.97 11.54 -0.62
CA LYS A 80 -23.49 10.16 -0.89
C LYS A 80 -22.30 10.18 -1.84
N LEU A 81 -22.36 10.93 -2.94
CA LEU A 81 -21.27 11.06 -3.90
C LEU A 81 -20.03 11.71 -3.27
N ALA A 82 -20.21 12.78 -2.51
CA ALA A 82 -19.12 13.45 -1.83
C ALA A 82 -18.38 12.53 -0.84
N LYS A 83 -19.10 11.72 -0.08
CA LYS A 83 -18.50 10.76 0.86
C LYS A 83 -17.60 9.72 0.20
N SER A 84 -17.89 9.31 -1.03
CA SER A 84 -17.07 8.33 -1.77
C SER A 84 -15.87 8.94 -2.50
N GLU A 85 -15.73 10.28 -2.49
CA GLU A 85 -14.70 10.96 -3.29
C GLU A 85 -13.28 10.61 -2.84
N ASN A 86 -13.04 10.52 -1.53
CA ASN A 86 -11.73 10.11 -1.01
C ASN A 86 -11.34 8.70 -1.46
N ASP A 87 -12.30 7.77 -1.46
CA ASP A 87 -12.05 6.40 -1.85
C ASP A 87 -11.80 6.32 -3.36
N ARG A 88 -12.58 7.05 -4.17
CA ARG A 88 -12.37 7.17 -5.61
C ARG A 88 -10.98 7.72 -5.94
N ILE A 89 -10.52 8.77 -5.24
CA ILE A 89 -9.18 9.35 -5.46
C ILE A 89 -8.09 8.35 -5.06
N LYS A 90 -8.26 7.64 -3.95
CA LYS A 90 -7.28 6.62 -3.50
C LYS A 90 -7.21 5.45 -4.47
N GLU A 91 -8.35 4.94 -4.93
CA GLU A 91 -8.45 3.84 -5.90
C GLU A 91 -7.75 4.22 -7.20
N THR A 92 -8.12 5.34 -7.82
CA THR A 92 -7.46 5.85 -9.03
C THR A 92 -5.94 6.02 -8.85
N ALA A 93 -5.49 6.49 -7.67
CA ALA A 93 -4.07 6.64 -7.40
C ALA A 93 -3.36 5.29 -7.23
N GLY A 94 -4.04 4.31 -6.64
CA GLY A 94 -3.58 2.93 -6.50
C GLY A 94 -3.43 2.24 -7.85
N ASP A 95 -4.43 2.36 -8.71
CA ASP A 95 -4.43 1.77 -10.06
C ASP A 95 -3.26 2.29 -10.89
N ILE A 96 -3.04 3.61 -10.92
CA ILE A 96 -1.89 4.21 -11.60
C ILE A 96 -0.56 3.65 -11.05
N GLY A 97 -0.44 3.48 -9.75
CA GLY A 97 0.73 2.88 -9.12
C GLY A 97 0.96 1.46 -9.59
N THR A 98 -0.07 0.64 -9.54
CA THR A 98 -0.06 -0.77 -9.97
C THR A 98 0.33 -0.89 -11.44
N ASP A 99 -0.28 -0.09 -12.32
CA ASP A 99 0.01 -0.10 -13.75
C ASP A 99 1.47 0.26 -14.06
N VAL A 100 2.02 1.28 -13.39
CA VAL A 100 3.43 1.68 -13.58
C VAL A 100 4.39 0.58 -13.14
N HIS A 101 4.13 -0.09 -12.00
CA HIS A 101 4.92 -1.22 -11.50
C HIS A 101 4.86 -2.41 -12.46
N GLU A 102 3.66 -2.77 -12.92
CA GLU A 102 3.45 -3.90 -13.85
C GLU A 102 4.13 -3.64 -15.20
N LEU A 103 4.00 -2.43 -15.75
CA LEU A 103 4.69 -2.03 -16.98
C LEU A 103 6.22 -2.11 -16.84
N TYR A 104 6.76 -1.62 -15.69
CA TYR A 104 8.18 -1.72 -15.41
C TYR A 104 8.63 -3.17 -15.32
N GLN A 105 7.90 -4.01 -14.61
CA GLN A 105 8.19 -5.44 -14.49
C GLN A 105 8.20 -6.13 -15.87
N LYS A 106 7.15 -5.93 -16.67
CA LYS A 106 7.04 -6.53 -18.02
C LYS A 106 8.19 -6.06 -18.91
N TRP A 107 8.46 -4.76 -18.95
CA TRP A 107 9.55 -4.19 -19.72
C TRP A 107 10.91 -4.75 -19.31
N LYS A 108 11.17 -4.81 -18.01
CA LYS A 108 12.47 -5.25 -17.48
C LYS A 108 12.72 -6.74 -17.71
N LEU A 109 11.67 -7.55 -17.62
CA LEU A 109 11.70 -9.00 -17.87
C LEU A 109 11.55 -9.36 -19.37
N ARG A 110 11.47 -8.36 -20.25
CA ARG A 110 11.25 -8.54 -21.69
C ARG A 110 9.99 -9.34 -22.02
N LYS A 111 8.96 -9.22 -21.17
CA LYS A 111 7.65 -9.80 -21.41
C LYS A 111 6.83 -8.91 -22.36
N PRO A 112 5.90 -9.48 -23.13
CA PRO A 112 4.99 -8.68 -23.95
C PRO A 112 4.17 -7.72 -23.09
N PHE A 113 4.03 -6.47 -23.54
CA PHE A 113 3.12 -5.48 -22.96
C PHE A 113 2.68 -4.50 -24.04
N ILE A 114 1.58 -3.82 -23.82
CA ILE A 114 1.09 -2.74 -24.67
C ILE A 114 1.64 -1.43 -24.11
N GLU A 115 2.29 -0.62 -24.97
CA GLU A 115 2.74 0.73 -24.56
C GLU A 115 1.53 1.55 -24.11
N PRO A 116 1.57 2.14 -22.92
CA PRO A 116 0.46 2.92 -22.40
C PRO A 116 0.20 4.16 -23.27
N LYS A 117 -1.09 4.44 -23.49
CA LYS A 117 -1.54 5.66 -24.21
C LYS A 117 -2.06 6.73 -23.24
N ASP A 118 -2.29 6.34 -21.97
CA ASP A 118 -2.79 7.22 -20.91
C ASP A 118 -1.82 8.38 -20.67
N GLU A 119 -2.38 9.59 -20.57
CA GLU A 119 -1.62 10.85 -20.47
C GLU A 119 -0.86 10.99 -19.15
N VAL A 120 -1.20 10.20 -18.12
CA VAL A 120 -0.52 10.17 -16.82
C VAL A 120 0.50 9.03 -16.77
N ILE A 121 0.09 7.81 -17.12
CA ILE A 121 0.91 6.59 -16.99
C ILE A 121 2.08 6.60 -17.95
N LYS A 122 1.84 7.01 -19.22
CA LYS A 122 2.89 7.01 -20.24
C LYS A 122 4.10 7.88 -19.87
N PRO A 123 3.95 9.17 -19.49
CA PRO A 123 5.07 9.99 -19.05
C PRO A 123 5.81 9.44 -17.84
N MET A 124 5.08 8.87 -16.87
CA MET A 124 5.68 8.24 -15.68
C MET A 124 6.53 7.03 -16.06
N PHE A 125 6.03 6.15 -16.92
CA PHE A 125 6.75 4.99 -17.40
C PHE A 125 7.98 5.37 -18.22
N ASP A 126 7.89 6.40 -19.07
CA ASP A 126 9.02 6.92 -19.85
C ASP A 126 10.12 7.51 -18.95
N LYS A 127 9.73 8.24 -17.88
CA LYS A 127 10.69 8.71 -16.86
C LYS A 127 11.40 7.55 -16.17
N LEU A 128 10.65 6.53 -15.81
CA LEU A 128 11.19 5.34 -15.12
C LEU A 128 12.17 4.59 -16.04
N LYS A 129 11.84 4.39 -17.32
CA LYS A 129 12.75 3.79 -18.30
C LYS A 129 14.04 4.60 -18.48
N LYS A 130 13.95 5.94 -18.57
CA LYS A 130 15.13 6.83 -18.66
C LYS A 130 15.99 6.73 -17.40
N PHE A 131 15.38 6.76 -16.24
CA PHE A 131 16.07 6.65 -14.96
C PHE A 131 16.78 5.30 -14.79
N ASP A 132 16.12 4.21 -15.08
CA ASP A 132 16.68 2.85 -15.06
C ASP A 132 17.93 2.75 -15.95
N LYS A 133 17.83 3.22 -17.19
CA LYS A 133 18.96 3.24 -18.15
C LYS A 133 20.13 4.10 -17.62
N ALA A 134 19.82 5.24 -17.02
CA ALA A 134 20.84 6.15 -16.46
C ALA A 134 21.60 5.50 -15.31
N LEU A 135 20.92 4.80 -14.40
CA LEU A 135 21.55 4.05 -13.31
C LEU A 135 22.18 2.72 -13.78
N GLY A 136 21.78 2.21 -14.95
CA GLY A 136 22.19 0.89 -15.45
C GLY A 136 21.76 -0.21 -14.50
N ILE A 137 20.47 -0.21 -14.13
CA ILE A 137 19.86 -1.17 -13.20
C ILE A 137 19.92 -2.57 -13.82
N LYS A 138 20.52 -3.51 -13.09
CA LYS A 138 20.51 -4.94 -13.38
C LYS A 138 19.68 -5.66 -12.32
N PRO A 139 18.44 -6.04 -12.61
CA PRO A 139 17.56 -6.66 -11.63
C PRO A 139 18.03 -8.08 -11.28
N LEU A 140 17.93 -8.43 -10.01
CA LEU A 140 18.04 -9.79 -9.51
C LEU A 140 16.65 -10.33 -9.16
N PHE A 141 15.85 -9.52 -8.49
CA PHE A 141 14.46 -9.84 -8.17
C PHE A 141 13.56 -8.65 -8.44
N ILE A 142 12.40 -8.89 -9.03
CA ILE A 142 11.33 -7.91 -9.25
C ILE A 142 10.06 -8.49 -8.68
N GLU A 143 9.29 -7.70 -7.90
CA GLU A 143 8.03 -8.10 -7.27
C GLU A 143 8.19 -9.40 -6.45
N LYS A 144 9.33 -9.50 -5.70
CA LYS A 144 9.63 -10.69 -4.93
C LYS A 144 8.78 -10.76 -3.67
N LYS A 145 8.05 -11.86 -3.53
CA LYS A 145 7.36 -12.19 -2.29
C LYS A 145 8.39 -12.57 -1.22
N ILE A 146 8.22 -12.06 -0.02
CA ILE A 146 9.09 -12.28 1.13
C ILE A 146 8.26 -12.61 2.37
N TYR A 147 8.86 -13.33 3.31
CA TYR A 147 8.28 -13.65 4.61
C TYR A 147 9.35 -13.66 5.70
N SER A 148 9.13 -12.89 6.75
CA SER A 148 9.95 -13.00 7.96
C SER A 148 9.38 -14.07 8.87
N LYS A 149 10.09 -15.18 9.01
CA LYS A 149 9.74 -16.25 9.95
C LYS A 149 9.87 -15.78 11.39
N LYS A 150 10.90 -14.99 11.68
CA LYS A 150 11.19 -14.51 13.04
C LYS A 150 10.09 -13.62 13.59
N TYR A 151 9.53 -12.75 12.75
CA TYR A 151 8.55 -11.75 13.18
C TYR A 151 7.14 -11.96 12.62
N ASN A 152 6.95 -13.00 11.78
CA ASN A 152 5.66 -13.42 11.22
C ASN A 152 4.93 -12.31 10.47
N TYR A 153 5.60 -11.70 9.50
CA TYR A 153 5.01 -10.77 8.54
C TYR A 153 5.46 -11.09 7.12
N ALA A 154 4.68 -10.71 6.13
CA ALA A 154 4.97 -10.95 4.71
C ALA A 154 4.88 -9.66 3.90
N GLY A 155 5.38 -9.69 2.67
CA GLY A 155 5.28 -8.56 1.77
C GLY A 155 5.74 -8.91 0.35
N THR A 156 5.61 -7.92 -0.52
CA THR A 156 6.18 -7.93 -1.86
C THR A 156 7.12 -6.75 -1.98
N LEU A 157 8.41 -7.00 -2.17
CA LEU A 157 9.37 -5.96 -2.46
C LEU A 157 9.44 -5.70 -3.96
N ASP A 158 9.61 -4.45 -4.35
CA ASP A 158 9.54 -4.05 -5.75
C ASP A 158 10.77 -4.51 -6.55
N LEU A 159 11.97 -4.22 -6.05
CA LEU A 159 13.19 -4.50 -6.81
C LEU A 159 14.43 -4.71 -5.90
N ILE A 160 15.13 -5.81 -6.13
CA ILE A 160 16.52 -5.99 -5.71
C ILE A 160 17.39 -5.98 -6.97
N CYS A 161 18.42 -5.14 -6.96
CA CYS A 161 19.28 -4.96 -8.13
C CYS A 161 20.72 -4.65 -7.78
N THR A 162 21.57 -4.72 -8.78
CA THR A 162 22.86 -4.01 -8.83
C THR A 162 22.76 -2.86 -9.83
N THR A 163 23.71 -1.93 -9.81
CA THR A 163 23.77 -0.81 -10.74
C THR A 163 25.12 -0.79 -11.47
N LYS A 164 25.24 0.04 -12.51
CA LYS A 164 26.55 0.20 -13.16
C LYS A 164 27.63 0.79 -12.25
N LYS A 165 27.23 1.52 -11.18
CA LYS A 165 28.13 2.15 -10.21
C LYS A 165 28.52 1.24 -9.06
N SER A 166 27.70 0.24 -8.74
CA SER A 166 27.92 -0.65 -7.61
C SER A 166 27.44 -2.08 -7.91
N LYS A 167 28.24 -3.05 -7.53
CA LYS A 167 27.87 -4.48 -7.54
C LYS A 167 27.15 -4.94 -6.28
N GLU A 168 27.04 -4.07 -5.29
CA GLU A 168 26.35 -4.35 -4.04
C GLU A 168 24.83 -4.37 -4.26
N LEU A 169 24.14 -5.22 -3.49
CA LEU A 169 22.69 -5.33 -3.55
C LEU A 169 22.04 -4.03 -3.08
N THR A 170 21.18 -3.52 -3.93
CA THR A 170 20.37 -2.34 -3.67
C THR A 170 18.90 -2.73 -3.68
N LEU A 171 18.18 -2.43 -2.60
CA LEU A 171 16.72 -2.47 -2.55
C LEU A 171 16.18 -1.14 -3.06
N ILE A 172 15.29 -1.19 -4.03
CA ILE A 172 14.56 -0.03 -4.54
C ILE A 172 13.08 -0.25 -4.32
N ASP A 173 12.42 0.73 -3.72
CA ASP A 173 10.97 0.79 -3.51
C ASP A 173 10.42 1.96 -4.33
N TRP A 174 9.59 1.64 -5.35
CA TRP A 174 9.00 2.63 -6.24
C TRP A 174 7.76 3.25 -5.63
N LYS A 175 7.59 4.56 -5.78
CA LYS A 175 6.40 5.28 -5.30
C LYS A 175 5.88 6.24 -6.36
N THR A 176 4.55 6.25 -6.54
CA THR A 176 3.84 7.15 -7.45
C THR A 176 3.04 8.22 -6.70
N SER A 177 3.20 8.27 -5.38
CA SER A 177 2.53 9.20 -4.46
C SER A 177 2.94 10.66 -4.67
N LYS A 178 2.18 11.59 -4.05
CA LYS A 178 2.46 13.04 -4.12
C LYS A 178 3.76 13.43 -3.42
N ALA A 179 4.21 12.65 -2.42
CA ALA A 179 5.44 12.89 -1.66
C ALA A 179 6.03 11.56 -1.18
N ILE A 180 7.27 11.58 -0.70
CA ILE A 180 7.88 10.47 0.03
C ILE A 180 7.46 10.60 1.50
N TYR A 181 6.66 9.63 1.98
CA TYR A 181 6.14 9.61 3.35
C TYR A 181 6.97 8.72 4.27
N ASP A 182 6.93 9.00 5.57
CA ASP A 182 7.75 8.29 6.57
C ASP A 182 7.43 6.79 6.66
N ASN A 183 6.17 6.38 6.45
CA ASN A 183 5.78 4.97 6.44
C ASN A 183 6.54 4.14 5.39
N TYR A 184 7.04 4.75 4.30
CA TYR A 184 7.86 4.06 3.31
C TYR A 184 9.24 3.70 3.83
N ILE A 185 9.77 4.46 4.81
CA ILE A 185 11.04 4.12 5.49
C ILE A 185 10.87 2.81 6.24
N TYR A 186 9.82 2.70 7.07
CA TYR A 186 9.54 1.49 7.85
C TYR A 186 9.28 0.29 6.95
N GLN A 187 8.57 0.49 5.84
CA GLN A 187 8.34 -0.52 4.82
C GLN A 187 9.65 -1.03 4.23
N THR A 188 10.54 -0.13 3.83
CA THR A 188 11.85 -0.46 3.23
C THR A 188 12.74 -1.24 4.20
N LEU A 189 12.76 -0.86 5.49
CA LEU A 189 13.52 -1.56 6.54
C LEU A 189 12.97 -2.99 6.76
N ALA A 190 11.65 -3.15 6.78
CA ALA A 190 11.01 -4.44 6.92
C ALA A 190 11.33 -5.37 5.73
N TYR A 191 11.31 -4.84 4.51
CA TYR A 191 11.69 -5.59 3.31
C TYR A 191 13.15 -6.04 3.35
N LYS A 192 14.06 -5.14 3.73
CA LYS A 192 15.48 -5.51 3.91
C LYS A 192 15.62 -6.67 4.88
N PHE A 193 15.03 -6.54 6.08
CA PHE A 193 15.17 -7.57 7.11
C PHE A 193 14.65 -8.93 6.64
N ALA A 194 13.45 -8.99 6.08
CA ALA A 194 12.86 -10.23 5.63
C ALA A 194 13.63 -10.85 4.46
N PHE A 195 14.15 -10.04 3.53
CA PHE A 195 14.96 -10.52 2.44
C PHE A 195 16.28 -11.13 2.93
N GLU A 196 16.98 -10.45 3.82
CA GLU A 196 18.25 -10.94 4.40
C GLU A 196 18.06 -12.19 5.26
N GLU A 197 16.95 -12.26 6.03
CA GLU A 197 16.58 -13.47 6.79
C GLU A 197 16.35 -14.66 5.84
N GLU A 198 15.64 -14.42 4.74
CA GLU A 198 15.28 -15.48 3.79
C GLU A 198 16.47 -15.96 2.97
N THR A 199 17.28 -15.05 2.46
CA THR A 199 18.34 -15.36 1.50
C THR A 199 19.71 -15.54 2.11
N GLY A 200 19.99 -14.85 3.23
CA GLY A 200 21.32 -14.70 3.80
C GLY A 200 22.18 -13.66 3.07
N GLU A 201 21.65 -13.01 2.02
CA GLU A 201 22.38 -12.00 1.25
C GLU A 201 22.14 -10.60 1.82
N ALA A 202 23.21 -9.85 2.05
CA ALA A 202 23.15 -8.53 2.67
C ALA A 202 22.79 -7.43 1.66
N ILE A 203 21.73 -6.67 1.92
CA ILE A 203 21.41 -5.43 1.20
C ILE A 203 22.25 -4.28 1.75
N LYS A 204 23.09 -3.68 0.92
CA LYS A 204 24.01 -2.60 1.29
C LYS A 204 23.43 -1.20 1.07
N SER A 205 22.48 -1.06 0.16
CA SER A 205 21.84 0.21 -0.18
C SER A 205 20.33 0.05 -0.25
N MET A 206 19.61 1.03 0.26
CA MET A 206 18.15 1.09 0.18
C MET A 206 17.71 2.45 -0.34
N LYS A 207 16.80 2.47 -1.29
CA LYS A 207 16.30 3.70 -1.90
C LYS A 207 14.78 3.66 -2.06
N ILE A 208 14.14 4.75 -1.67
CA ILE A 208 12.77 5.05 -2.05
C ILE A 208 12.86 5.99 -3.24
N ILE A 209 12.23 5.63 -4.35
CA ILE A 209 12.26 6.42 -5.57
C ILE A 209 10.85 6.80 -5.96
N ARG A 210 10.56 8.10 -5.88
CA ARG A 210 9.26 8.65 -6.27
C ARG A 210 9.28 9.04 -7.74
N ILE A 211 8.31 8.50 -8.46
CA ILE A 211 8.04 8.81 -9.87
C ILE A 211 6.79 9.71 -9.89
N PRO A 212 6.96 11.02 -9.98
CA PRO A 212 5.84 11.95 -9.93
C PRO A 212 5.01 11.93 -11.20
N LYS A 213 3.71 12.24 -11.04
CA LYS A 213 2.83 12.60 -12.16
C LYS A 213 3.26 13.96 -12.73
N GLY A 214 2.95 14.23 -14.00
CA GLY A 214 3.28 15.51 -14.63
C GLY A 214 4.78 15.72 -14.88
N GLU A 215 5.25 16.96 -14.84
CA GLU A 215 6.60 17.37 -15.29
C GLU A 215 7.68 17.33 -14.19
N GLU A 216 7.29 17.07 -12.94
CA GLU A 216 8.22 17.02 -11.81
C GLU A 216 9.32 15.98 -12.02
N LYS A 217 10.50 16.24 -11.44
CA LYS A 217 11.65 15.32 -11.51
C LYS A 217 11.46 14.13 -10.55
N ILE A 218 12.08 13.01 -10.92
CA ILE A 218 12.19 11.85 -10.00
C ILE A 218 12.91 12.28 -8.72
N GLU A 219 12.36 11.88 -7.59
CA GLU A 219 12.96 12.09 -6.28
C GLU A 219 13.54 10.78 -5.75
N ILE A 220 14.68 10.87 -5.10
CA ILE A 220 15.38 9.74 -4.52
C ILE A 220 15.64 10.04 -3.04
N LYS A 221 15.19 9.15 -2.18
CA LYS A 221 15.52 9.15 -0.76
C LYS A 221 16.36 7.91 -0.44
N ASP A 222 17.61 8.12 -0.04
CA ASP A 222 18.43 7.07 0.52
C ASP A 222 17.93 6.74 1.93
N VAL A 223 17.70 5.45 2.19
CA VAL A 223 17.28 4.95 3.50
C VAL A 223 18.47 4.28 4.16
N LYS A 224 18.81 4.74 5.36
CA LYS A 224 19.82 4.10 6.19
C LYS A 224 19.17 3.07 7.10
N TRP A 225 19.86 1.96 7.37
CA TRP A 225 19.43 1.06 8.41
C TRP A 225 19.44 1.77 9.76
N ASP A 226 18.33 1.72 10.45
CA ASP A 226 18.17 2.26 11.80
C ASP A 226 17.37 1.28 12.64
N LYS A 227 17.95 0.84 13.76
CA LYS A 227 17.33 -0.13 14.65
C LYS A 227 16.08 0.43 15.29
N THR A 228 16.05 1.70 15.68
CA THR A 228 14.90 2.33 16.34
C THR A 228 13.68 2.37 15.40
N HIS A 229 13.93 2.73 14.13
CA HIS A 229 12.85 2.69 13.12
C HIS A 229 12.37 1.27 12.86
N PHE A 230 13.28 0.30 12.80
CA PHE A 230 12.87 -1.10 12.65
C PHE A 230 12.11 -1.62 13.87
N ASP A 231 12.52 -1.28 15.09
CA ASP A 231 11.79 -1.62 16.33
C ASP A 231 10.40 -0.98 16.36
N THR A 232 10.26 0.24 15.82
CA THR A 232 8.94 0.88 15.63
C THR A 232 8.05 0.04 14.69
N PHE A 233 8.60 -0.45 13.58
CA PHE A 233 7.85 -1.37 12.71
C PHE A 233 7.46 -2.66 13.46
N LEU A 234 8.33 -3.22 14.27
CA LEU A 234 8.01 -4.40 15.09
C LEU A 234 6.91 -4.10 16.11
N GLY A 235 6.84 -2.88 16.65
CA GLY A 235 5.72 -2.43 17.46
C GLY A 235 4.38 -2.52 16.73
N LEU A 236 4.34 -2.21 15.42
CA LEU A 236 3.13 -2.37 14.60
C LEU A 236 2.77 -3.85 14.40
N VAL A 237 3.76 -4.73 14.27
CA VAL A 237 3.53 -6.19 14.24
C VAL A 237 2.87 -6.66 15.57
N HIS A 238 3.39 -6.20 16.69
CA HIS A 238 2.81 -6.51 18.02
C HIS A 238 1.39 -5.98 18.15
N GLN A 239 1.14 -4.74 17.72
CA GLN A 239 -0.21 -4.15 17.75
C GLN A 239 -1.18 -4.97 16.88
N TRP A 240 -0.78 -5.39 15.69
CA TRP A 240 -1.61 -6.22 14.83
C TRP A 240 -1.95 -7.56 15.50
N ASN A 241 -0.96 -8.24 16.08
CA ASN A 241 -1.15 -9.50 16.77
C ASN A 241 -2.11 -9.36 17.98
N SER A 242 -1.96 -8.28 18.76
CA SER A 242 -2.86 -7.96 19.86
C SER A 242 -4.30 -7.75 19.39
N ASN A 243 -4.49 -6.99 18.31
CA ASN A 243 -5.82 -6.76 17.74
C ASN A 243 -6.47 -8.07 17.26
N GLU A 244 -5.70 -9.01 16.70
CA GLU A 244 -6.23 -10.32 16.30
C GLU A 244 -6.62 -11.19 17.49
N LEU A 245 -5.96 -11.06 18.64
CA LEU A 245 -6.37 -11.71 19.88
C LEU A 245 -7.67 -11.10 20.41
N LEU A 246 -7.77 -9.77 20.48
CA LEU A 246 -8.98 -9.06 20.94
C LEU A 246 -10.22 -9.42 20.10
N LYS A 247 -10.09 -9.52 18.77
CA LYS A 247 -11.19 -9.97 17.90
C LYS A 247 -11.71 -11.36 18.25
N LYS A 248 -10.87 -12.25 18.79
CA LYS A 248 -11.28 -13.59 19.23
C LYS A 248 -12.00 -13.55 20.60
N GLU A 249 -11.64 -12.58 21.45
CA GLU A 249 -12.20 -12.39 22.78
C GLU A 249 -13.53 -11.63 22.77
N ASP A 250 -13.81 -10.87 21.71
CA ASP A 250 -14.99 -9.98 21.56
C ASP A 250 -16.35 -10.72 21.60
N LYS A 251 -16.34 -12.05 21.63
CA LYS A 251 -17.54 -12.88 21.86
C LYS A 251 -18.05 -12.85 23.30
N SER A 252 -17.34 -12.20 24.22
CA SER A 252 -17.64 -12.14 25.66
C SER A 252 -18.41 -10.89 26.09
N ILE A 253 -18.72 -9.94 25.17
CA ILE A 253 -19.45 -8.72 25.54
C ILE A 253 -20.86 -9.08 26.01
N THR A 254 -21.14 -8.78 27.29
CA THR A 254 -22.47 -8.90 27.88
C THR A 254 -23.07 -7.51 28.01
N THR A 255 -24.19 -7.25 27.34
CA THR A 255 -24.94 -5.99 27.50
C THR A 255 -25.62 -5.94 28.86
N TYR A 256 -25.54 -4.80 29.54
CA TYR A 256 -26.25 -4.56 30.81
C TYR A 256 -27.13 -3.33 30.69
N PRO A 257 -28.39 -3.35 31.13
CA PRO A 257 -29.09 -4.48 31.79
C PRO A 257 -29.41 -5.61 30.78
N LYS A 258 -29.34 -6.85 31.28
CA LYS A 258 -29.78 -8.02 30.51
C LYS A 258 -31.26 -7.82 30.12
N GLU A 259 -31.57 -7.83 28.84
CA GLU A 259 -32.95 -7.85 28.39
C GLU A 259 -33.64 -9.07 29.02
N LYS A 260 -34.72 -8.83 29.79
CA LYS A 260 -35.56 -9.91 30.27
C LYS A 260 -36.18 -10.55 29.02
N LYS A 261 -35.78 -11.77 28.67
CA LYS A 261 -36.57 -12.59 27.76
C LYS A 261 -37.95 -12.68 28.34
N ASN A 262 -38.92 -12.02 27.73
CA ASN A 262 -40.34 -12.24 28.03
C ASN A 262 -40.66 -13.67 27.57
N ASP A 263 -40.67 -14.60 28.53
CA ASP A 263 -41.31 -15.89 28.38
C ASP A 263 -42.83 -15.66 28.32
N ALA A 264 -43.31 -15.21 27.17
CA ALA A 264 -44.73 -15.14 26.84
C ALA A 264 -45.04 -16.28 25.88
N THR A 265 -45.03 -17.50 26.40
CA THR A 265 -45.80 -18.59 25.79
C THR A 265 -46.11 -19.64 26.82
N LYS A 266 -47.16 -19.41 27.63
CA LYS A 266 -48.03 -20.47 28.21
C LYS A 266 -49.34 -19.83 28.57
N LYS A 267 -50.31 -19.92 27.66
CA LYS A 267 -51.69 -20.30 27.92
C LYS A 267 -52.35 -20.66 26.59
#